data_0c4d687f1cb2d45a1fd2c6849a044a3c
#
_entry.id   0c4d687f1cb2d45a1fd2c6849a044a3c
#
_cell.length_a   1.000
_cell.length_b   1.000
_cell.length_c   1.000
_cell.angle_alpha   90.00
_cell.angle_beta   90.00
_cell.angle_gamma   90.00
#
_symmetry.space_group_name_H-M   'P 1'
#
loop_
_entity.id
_entity.type
_entity.pdbx_description
1 polymer ?
#
loop_
_entity_poly.entity_id
_entity_poly.type
_entity_poly.pdbx_seq_one_letter_code
_entity_poly.pdbx_strand_id
1 'polypeptide(L)'
;MAIKSSQTLVSEAIEKVKTISPDDAHKMVNDNQCNLIDIRDIRELQKEGKVDGASHIPRGMLEFWLDPQSAYFKNGKLDLNKEMVL
;
A
#
# COMPACT_ATOMS: atom_id res chain seq x y z
N MET A 1 7.03 -23.22 -18.85
CA MET A 1 7.06 -22.29 -17.71
C MET A 1 5.89 -22.58 -16.78
N ALA A 2 6.15 -22.78 -15.51
CA ALA A 2 5.09 -23.00 -14.53
C ALA A 2 4.57 -21.66 -14.00
N ILE A 3 3.25 -21.53 -13.91
CA ILE A 3 2.61 -20.34 -13.36
C ILE A 3 2.19 -20.66 -11.92
N LYS A 4 2.66 -19.84 -10.97
CA LYS A 4 2.25 -19.98 -9.58
C LYS A 4 0.79 -19.59 -9.42
N SER A 5 0.06 -20.33 -8.61
CA SER A 5 -1.33 -19.98 -8.29
C SER A 5 -1.37 -18.69 -7.47
N SER A 6 -2.52 -17.99 -7.49
CA SER A 6 -2.71 -16.81 -6.66
C SER A 6 -2.61 -17.14 -5.17
N GLN A 7 -3.07 -18.31 -4.76
CA GLN A 7 -2.97 -18.77 -3.36
C GLN A 7 -1.52 -18.92 -2.93
N THR A 8 -0.65 -19.47 -3.80
CA THR A 8 0.77 -19.60 -3.53
C THR A 8 1.42 -18.23 -3.39
N LEU A 9 1.12 -17.30 -4.29
CA LEU A 9 1.66 -15.94 -4.23
C LEU A 9 1.24 -15.23 -2.95
N VAL A 10 0.00 -15.38 -2.53
CA VAL A 10 -0.49 -14.79 -1.29
C VAL A 10 0.23 -15.40 -0.07
N SER A 11 0.40 -16.72 -0.04
CA SER A 11 1.09 -17.39 1.07
C SER A 11 2.54 -16.93 1.18
N GLU A 12 3.24 -16.80 0.06
CA GLU A 12 4.62 -16.31 0.04
C GLU A 12 4.71 -14.86 0.51
N ALA A 13 3.76 -14.03 0.11
CA ALA A 13 3.71 -12.62 0.53
C ALA A 13 3.47 -12.48 2.03
N ILE A 14 2.55 -13.28 2.60
CA ILE A 14 2.23 -13.25 4.03
C ILE A 14 3.45 -13.59 4.87
N GLU A 15 4.33 -14.47 4.39
CA GLU A 15 5.57 -14.80 5.08
C GLU A 15 6.56 -13.62 5.16
N LYS A 16 6.48 -12.69 4.21
CA LYS A 16 7.43 -11.58 4.08
C LYS A 16 6.94 -10.30 4.74
N VAL A 17 5.65 -10.17 5.00
CA VAL A 17 5.05 -8.96 5.55
C VAL A 17 4.32 -9.26 6.86
N LYS A 18 4.23 -8.24 7.71
CA LYS A 18 3.43 -8.33 8.93
C LYS A 18 2.00 -7.97 8.61
N THR A 19 1.06 -8.85 8.93
CA THR A 19 -0.36 -8.58 8.78
C THR A 19 -0.90 -8.01 10.09
N ILE A 20 -1.62 -6.90 10.00
CA ILE A 20 -2.24 -6.26 11.16
C ILE A 20 -3.75 -6.19 10.97
N SER A 21 -4.49 -6.05 12.08
CA SER A 21 -5.93 -5.90 12.03
C SER A 21 -6.33 -4.50 11.54
N PRO A 22 -7.55 -4.32 11.01
CA PRO A 22 -8.06 -2.99 10.69
C PRO A 22 -8.06 -2.03 11.87
N ASP A 23 -8.34 -2.51 13.08
CA ASP A 23 -8.31 -1.69 14.29
C ASP A 23 -6.91 -1.20 14.61
N ASP A 24 -5.90 -2.06 14.51
CA ASP A 24 -4.50 -1.68 14.71
C ASP A 24 -4.04 -0.67 13.65
N ALA A 25 -4.43 -0.89 12.39
CA ALA A 25 -4.11 0.04 11.31
C ALA A 25 -4.72 1.41 11.55
N HIS A 26 -5.98 1.46 11.97
CA HIS A 26 -6.68 2.71 12.29
C HIS A 26 -5.97 3.49 13.40
N LYS A 27 -5.52 2.79 14.44
CA LYS A 27 -4.77 3.39 15.53
C LYS A 27 -3.43 3.97 15.05
N MET A 28 -2.70 3.24 14.22
CA MET A 28 -1.43 3.72 13.67
C MET A 28 -1.63 4.97 12.81
N VAL A 29 -2.69 5.03 12.03
CA VAL A 29 -3.02 6.21 11.20
C VAL A 29 -3.34 7.40 12.10
N ASN A 30 -4.16 7.23 13.13
CA ASN A 30 -4.52 8.30 14.05
C ASN A 30 -3.31 8.83 14.82
N ASP A 31 -2.36 7.97 15.17
CA ASP A 31 -1.12 8.33 15.85
C ASP A 31 -0.04 8.84 14.90
N ASN A 32 -0.34 8.91 13.60
CA ASN A 32 0.58 9.36 12.55
C ASN A 32 1.88 8.52 12.51
N GLN A 33 1.76 7.21 12.74
CA GLN A 33 2.89 6.29 12.83
C GLN A 33 3.17 5.53 11.54
N CYS A 34 2.30 5.66 10.54
CA CYS A 34 2.44 4.94 9.27
C CYS A 34 1.94 5.76 8.09
N ASN A 35 2.33 5.30 6.90
CA ASN A 35 1.69 5.73 5.66
C ASN A 35 0.62 4.69 5.31
N LEU A 36 -0.64 5.09 5.31
CA LEU A 36 -1.73 4.24 4.83
C LEU A 36 -1.88 4.43 3.33
N ILE A 37 -1.74 3.36 2.58
CA ILE A 37 -1.76 3.40 1.13
C ILE A 37 -2.95 2.61 0.61
N ASP A 38 -3.78 3.27 -0.20
CA ASP A 38 -4.88 2.62 -0.91
C ASP A 38 -4.39 2.25 -2.31
N ILE A 39 -4.26 0.96 -2.56
CA ILE A 39 -3.73 0.44 -3.83
C ILE A 39 -4.83 0.07 -4.83
N ARG A 40 -6.08 0.40 -4.54
CA ARG A 40 -7.20 0.09 -5.41
C ARG A 40 -7.17 0.92 -6.69
N ASP A 41 -7.93 0.47 -7.70
CA ASP A 41 -8.19 1.27 -8.90
C ASP A 41 -8.99 2.53 -8.52
N ILE A 42 -8.70 3.64 -9.19
CA ILE A 42 -9.39 4.92 -8.89
C ILE A 42 -10.90 4.81 -9.01
N ARG A 43 -11.41 3.95 -9.88
CA ARG A 43 -12.86 3.75 -10.06
C ARG A 43 -13.49 3.13 -8.82
N GLU A 44 -12.76 2.29 -8.09
CA GLU A 44 -13.24 1.72 -6.84
C GLU A 44 -13.38 2.78 -5.76
N LEU A 45 -12.42 3.72 -5.67
CA LEU A 45 -12.49 4.82 -4.73
C LEU A 45 -13.68 5.73 -5.04
N GLN A 46 -13.93 6.00 -6.31
CA GLN A 46 -15.05 6.85 -6.72
C GLN A 46 -16.39 6.22 -6.41
N LYS A 47 -16.49 4.89 -6.52
CA LYS A 47 -17.72 4.14 -6.28
C LYS A 47 -17.98 3.87 -4.80
N GLU A 48 -16.95 3.48 -4.06
CA GLU A 48 -17.07 2.96 -2.70
C GLU A 48 -16.54 3.91 -1.63
N GLY A 49 -15.94 5.04 -2.05
CA GLY A 49 -15.32 5.98 -1.12
C GLY A 49 -13.91 5.57 -0.74
N LYS A 50 -13.26 6.42 0.06
CA LYS A 50 -11.89 6.23 0.50
C LYS A 50 -11.75 6.47 1.99
N VAL A 51 -10.68 5.96 2.58
CA VAL A 51 -10.34 6.21 3.98
C VAL A 51 -9.64 7.57 4.08
N ASP A 52 -10.08 8.40 5.01
CA ASP A 52 -9.42 9.68 5.29
C ASP A 52 -7.98 9.44 5.75
N GLY A 53 -7.06 10.23 5.21
CA GLY A 53 -5.64 10.10 5.54
C GLY A 53 -4.90 9.06 4.71
N ALA A 54 -5.59 8.27 3.89
CA ALA A 54 -4.95 7.32 3.00
C ALA A 54 -4.41 8.02 1.74
N SER A 55 -3.23 7.62 1.31
CA SER A 55 -2.66 8.05 0.03
C SER A 55 -3.04 7.04 -1.04
N HIS A 56 -3.56 7.51 -2.16
CA HIS A 56 -3.91 6.63 -3.26
C HIS A 56 -2.70 6.42 -4.16
N ILE A 57 -2.25 5.18 -4.23
CA ILE A 57 -1.21 4.75 -5.18
C ILE A 57 -1.71 3.46 -5.82
N PRO A 58 -2.17 3.49 -7.07
CA PRO A 58 -2.64 2.27 -7.73
C PRO A 58 -1.57 1.19 -7.72
N ARG A 59 -1.98 -0.08 -7.57
CA ARG A 59 -1.04 -1.19 -7.46
C ARG A 59 0.01 -1.17 -8.59
N GLY A 60 -0.39 -0.84 -9.81
CA GLY A 60 0.50 -0.82 -10.97
C GLY A 60 1.57 0.26 -10.93
N MET A 61 1.44 1.26 -10.05
CA MET A 61 2.40 2.37 -9.95
C MET A 61 3.16 2.38 -8.62
N LEU A 62 2.86 1.46 -7.70
CA LEU A 62 3.38 1.51 -6.34
C LEU A 62 4.90 1.55 -6.30
N GLU A 63 5.56 0.60 -6.93
CA GLU A 63 7.02 0.51 -6.94
C GLU A 63 7.64 1.73 -7.63
N PHE A 64 7.04 2.16 -8.73
CA PHE A 64 7.60 3.25 -9.53
C PHE A 64 7.53 4.60 -8.82
N TRP A 65 6.45 4.84 -8.07
CA TRP A 65 6.28 6.13 -7.39
C TRP A 65 7.07 6.22 -6.08
N LEU A 66 7.40 5.08 -5.46
CA LEU A 66 8.08 5.05 -4.17
C LEU A 66 9.59 4.82 -4.25
N ASP A 67 10.09 4.30 -5.37
CA ASP A 67 11.52 4.04 -5.54
C ASP A 67 12.26 5.32 -5.96
N PRO A 68 13.14 5.88 -5.11
CA PRO A 68 13.88 7.10 -5.45
C PRO A 68 14.75 6.97 -6.71
N GLN A 69 15.08 5.75 -7.12
CA GLN A 69 15.88 5.50 -8.33
C GLN A 69 15.02 5.34 -9.58
N SER A 70 13.71 5.29 -9.43
CA SER A 70 12.78 5.19 -10.55
C SER A 70 12.63 6.54 -11.24
N ALA A 71 12.49 6.52 -12.57
CA ALA A 71 12.17 7.72 -13.36
C ALA A 71 10.81 8.33 -13.00
N TYR A 72 9.93 7.55 -12.37
CA TYR A 72 8.58 7.96 -11.99
C TYR A 72 8.46 8.30 -10.51
N PHE A 73 9.57 8.41 -9.79
CA PHE A 73 9.55 8.72 -8.36
C PHE A 73 8.81 10.04 -8.08
N LYS A 74 7.91 9.99 -7.09
CA LYS A 74 7.16 11.16 -6.64
C LYS A 74 7.71 11.63 -5.30
N ASN A 75 8.62 12.60 -5.35
CA ASN A 75 9.23 13.17 -4.16
C ASN A 75 8.18 13.87 -3.30
N GLY A 76 8.22 13.63 -2.00
CA GLY A 76 7.33 14.26 -1.04
C GLY A 76 5.94 13.66 -0.96
N LYS A 77 5.64 12.60 -1.73
CA LYS A 77 4.32 11.95 -1.65
C LYS A 77 4.10 11.24 -0.33
N LEU A 78 5.13 10.55 0.17
CA LEU A 78 5.08 9.83 1.44
C LEU A 78 6.35 10.05 2.24
N ASP A 79 6.26 9.89 3.55
CA ASP A 79 7.43 9.85 4.42
C ASP A 79 8.00 8.42 4.39
N LEU A 80 9.10 8.23 3.66
CA LEU A 80 9.71 6.92 3.48
C LEU A 80 10.34 6.35 4.77
N ASN A 81 10.41 7.14 5.84
CA ASN A 81 10.90 6.69 7.14
C ASN A 81 9.80 6.05 7.99
N LYS A 82 8.54 6.14 7.59
CA LYS A 82 7.41 5.51 8.28
C LYS A 82 7.04 4.19 7.64
N GLU A 83 6.45 3.29 8.43
CA GLU A 83 5.95 2.03 7.90
C GLU A 83 4.87 2.26 6.84
N MET A 84 4.87 1.38 5.83
CA MET A 84 3.84 1.36 4.80
C MET A 84 2.77 0.34 5.19
N VAL A 85 1.52 0.79 5.24
CA VAL A 85 0.35 -0.06 5.51
C VAL A 85 -0.55 -0.03 4.28
N LEU A 86 -0.79 -1.18 3.68
CA LEU A 86 -1.58 -1.32 2.45
C LEU A 86 -3.01 -1.75 2.72
#